data_65838e5229b81f988bf4e4157df8d876
#
_entry.id   65838e5229b81f988bf4e4157df8d876
#
_cell.length_a   1.000
_cell.length_b   1.000
_cell.length_c   1.000
_cell.angle_alpha   90.00
_cell.angle_beta   90.00
_cell.angle_gamma   90.00
#
_symmetry.space_group_name_H-M   'P 1'
#
loop_
_entity.id
_entity.type
_entity.pdbx_description
1 polymer ?
#
loop_
_entity_poly.entity_id
_entity_poly.type
_entity_poly.pdbx_seq_one_letter_code
_entity_poly.pdbx_strand_id
1 'polypeptide(L)'
;HATKLLNTGDGGACIAKDKELHEKLKRIRFFGHDDAKDVIEDGFNGKMTEVHAALGLANLKYYDEVLADRKRKYQLYKEKLRKDSGLSFQENKVGEGNYSYFPLIFESEEKLLEVEKRLNESNILPRRYFYPSINTYTKVVDYQPTPISEDVSKRILCLPLYWTLTDEKVNEICEIILG
;
A
#
# COMPACT_ATOMS: atom_id res chain seq x y z
N HIS A 1 2.25 2.02 10.02
CA HIS A 1 2.78 3.26 9.46
C HIS A 1 1.63 4.13 8.93
N ALA A 2 1.72 5.44 9.10
CA ALA A 2 0.67 6.44 8.78
C ALA A 2 0.23 6.47 7.29
N THR A 3 1.01 5.90 6.37
CA THR A 3 0.66 5.81 4.95
C THR A 3 -0.32 4.68 4.61
N LYS A 4 -0.59 3.77 5.55
CA LYS A 4 -1.48 2.63 5.32
C LYS A 4 -2.95 2.99 5.56
N LEU A 5 -3.87 2.26 4.94
CA LEU A 5 -5.31 2.47 5.10
C LEU A 5 -5.73 2.41 6.56
N LEU A 6 -5.36 1.35 7.27
CA LEU A 6 -5.44 1.26 8.71
C LEU A 6 -4.04 1.42 9.30
N ASN A 7 -3.88 2.33 10.22
CA ASN A 7 -2.61 2.58 10.88
C ASN A 7 -2.80 3.00 12.33
N THR A 8 -1.73 2.86 13.09
CA THR A 8 -1.65 3.28 14.49
C THR A 8 -0.50 4.29 14.70
N GLY A 9 -0.11 5.02 13.63
CA GLY A 9 1.16 5.70 13.58
C GLY A 9 2.27 4.71 13.21
N ASP A 10 2.82 4.03 14.18
CA ASP A 10 3.62 2.82 14.00
C ASP A 10 3.01 1.68 14.83
N GLY A 11 2.88 0.51 14.22
CA GLY A 11 2.31 -0.66 14.85
C GLY A 11 1.89 -1.71 13.84
N GLY A 12 1.40 -2.82 14.33
CA GLY A 12 0.93 -3.92 13.52
C GLY A 12 0.04 -4.87 14.32
N ALA A 13 -0.55 -5.82 13.65
CA ALA A 13 -1.37 -6.85 14.25
C ALA A 13 -1.02 -8.23 13.67
N CYS A 14 -0.96 -9.22 14.54
CA CYS A 14 -0.89 -10.62 14.17
C CYS A 14 -2.23 -11.29 14.46
N ILE A 15 -2.82 -11.93 13.45
CA ILE A 15 -4.08 -12.65 13.57
C ILE A 15 -3.75 -14.14 13.61
N ALA A 16 -4.05 -14.79 14.75
CA ALA A 16 -3.85 -16.23 14.93
C ALA A 16 -5.14 -16.99 14.63
N LYS A 17 -5.02 -18.17 13.98
CA LYS A 17 -6.15 -19.05 13.66
C LYS A 17 -6.57 -19.93 14.84
N ASP A 18 -5.64 -20.19 15.77
CA ASP A 18 -5.86 -21.03 16.93
C ASP A 18 -5.36 -20.40 18.21
N LYS A 19 -5.82 -20.92 19.35
CA LYS A 19 -5.51 -20.38 20.66
C LYS A 19 -4.03 -20.57 21.06
N GLU A 20 -3.43 -21.67 20.67
CA GLU A 20 -2.03 -21.97 21.00
C GLU A 20 -1.09 -20.95 20.38
N LEU A 21 -1.26 -20.68 19.07
CA LEU A 21 -0.49 -19.66 18.36
C LEU A 21 -0.76 -18.27 18.92
N HIS A 22 -2.01 -17.97 19.31
CA HIS A 22 -2.34 -16.67 19.94
C HIS A 22 -1.58 -16.48 21.25
N GLU A 23 -1.58 -17.48 22.15
CA GLU A 23 -0.85 -17.38 23.43
C GLU A 23 0.66 -17.30 23.21
N LYS A 24 1.20 -18.05 22.24
CA LYS A 24 2.61 -17.95 21.87
C LYS A 24 2.98 -16.54 21.38
N LEU A 25 2.18 -15.93 20.48
CA LEU A 25 2.40 -14.56 20.02
C LEU A 25 2.34 -13.54 21.16
N LYS A 26 1.45 -13.72 22.13
CA LYS A 26 1.38 -12.86 23.32
C LYS A 26 2.69 -12.90 24.12
N ARG A 27 3.24 -14.09 24.34
CA ARG A 27 4.51 -14.26 25.05
C ARG A 27 5.68 -13.68 24.29
N ILE A 28 5.82 -14.03 23.02
CA ILE A 28 6.93 -13.56 22.15
C ILE A 28 7.01 -12.03 22.14
N ARG A 29 5.87 -11.33 21.97
CA ARG A 29 5.84 -9.86 21.95
C ARG A 29 6.15 -9.23 23.31
N PHE A 30 6.13 -10.01 24.39
CA PHE A 30 6.40 -9.59 25.76
C PHE A 30 7.60 -10.35 26.36
N PHE A 31 8.75 -10.28 25.69
CA PHE A 31 10.03 -10.83 26.12
C PHE A 31 10.05 -12.36 26.35
N GLY A 32 9.11 -13.12 25.81
CA GLY A 32 9.02 -14.55 26.03
C GLY A 32 8.49 -14.99 27.40
N HIS A 33 7.87 -14.06 28.15
CA HIS A 33 7.33 -14.34 29.48
C HIS A 33 6.00 -15.09 29.45
N ASP A 34 5.83 -16.04 30.36
CA ASP A 34 4.54 -16.61 30.68
C ASP A 34 3.78 -15.78 31.76
N ASP A 35 2.62 -16.26 32.20
CA ASP A 35 1.81 -15.59 33.23
C ASP A 35 2.50 -15.57 34.62
N ALA A 36 3.42 -16.49 34.88
CA ALA A 36 4.24 -16.52 36.10
C ALA A 36 5.45 -15.58 36.03
N LYS A 37 5.65 -14.91 34.89
CA LYS A 37 6.79 -14.04 34.55
C LYS A 37 8.12 -14.79 34.39
N ASP A 38 8.06 -16.09 34.15
CA ASP A 38 9.24 -16.85 33.76
C ASP A 38 9.48 -16.67 32.24
N VAL A 39 10.75 -16.59 31.83
CA VAL A 39 11.15 -16.55 30.42
C VAL A 39 11.18 -18.01 29.93
N ILE A 40 10.21 -18.40 29.10
CA ILE A 40 10.04 -19.78 28.64
C ILE A 40 10.29 -19.95 27.12
N GLU A 41 10.46 -18.86 26.40
CA GLU A 41 10.79 -18.86 24.98
C GLU A 41 11.48 -17.54 24.56
N ASP A 42 12.11 -17.52 23.39
CA ASP A 42 12.68 -16.31 22.83
C ASP A 42 11.59 -15.27 22.57
N GLY A 43 11.86 -14.02 22.97
CA GLY A 43 10.91 -12.94 22.81
C GLY A 43 11.59 -11.59 22.61
N PHE A 44 10.79 -10.58 22.31
CA PHE A 44 11.26 -9.21 22.13
C PHE A 44 10.29 -8.19 22.72
N ASN A 45 10.69 -6.93 22.78
CA ASN A 45 9.79 -5.86 23.18
C ASN A 45 8.88 -5.44 22.00
N GLY A 46 7.80 -6.20 21.79
CA GLY A 46 6.78 -5.96 20.76
C GLY A 46 5.50 -5.32 21.30
N LYS A 47 5.59 -4.63 22.45
CA LYS A 47 4.43 -3.96 23.06
C LYS A 47 4.03 -2.73 22.24
N MET A 48 2.72 -2.51 22.14
CA MET A 48 2.15 -1.28 21.60
C MET A 48 1.98 -0.26 22.74
N THR A 49 2.29 1.01 22.51
CA THR A 49 2.01 2.06 23.49
C THR A 49 0.52 2.41 23.48
N GLU A 50 0.02 2.94 24.60
CA GLU A 50 -1.38 3.39 24.71
C GLU A 50 -1.74 4.48 23.67
N VAL A 51 -0.78 5.34 23.32
CA VAL A 51 -0.97 6.39 22.30
C VAL A 51 -1.23 5.77 20.93
N HIS A 52 -0.41 4.78 20.52
CA HIS A 52 -0.60 4.08 19.26
C HIS A 52 -1.89 3.25 19.26
N ALA A 53 -2.23 2.63 20.40
CA ALA A 53 -3.48 1.89 20.53
C ALA A 53 -4.70 2.83 20.41
N ALA A 54 -4.68 3.98 21.09
CA ALA A 54 -5.75 4.98 21.01
C ALA A 54 -5.93 5.52 19.59
N LEU A 55 -4.83 5.80 18.88
CA LEU A 55 -4.87 6.21 17.48
C LEU A 55 -5.49 5.11 16.59
N GLY A 56 -5.11 3.85 16.81
CA GLY A 56 -5.68 2.70 16.10
C GLY A 56 -7.18 2.57 16.31
N LEU A 57 -7.64 2.68 17.56
CA LEU A 57 -9.06 2.64 17.90
C LEU A 57 -9.84 3.81 17.29
N ALA A 58 -9.25 5.01 17.24
CA ALA A 58 -9.86 6.17 16.60
C ALA A 58 -9.98 5.94 15.07
N ASN A 59 -8.93 5.44 14.41
CA ASN A 59 -8.94 5.16 12.98
C ASN A 59 -9.92 4.04 12.59
N LEU A 60 -10.09 3.02 13.43
CA LEU A 60 -11.04 1.94 13.19
C LEU A 60 -12.49 2.42 13.05
N LYS A 61 -12.86 3.50 13.74
CA LYS A 61 -14.23 4.06 13.66
C LYS A 61 -14.57 4.57 12.26
N TYR A 62 -13.58 5.00 11.49
CA TYR A 62 -13.74 5.56 10.16
C TYR A 62 -13.30 4.62 9.05
N TYR A 63 -12.89 3.39 9.40
CA TYR A 63 -12.29 2.45 8.45
C TYR A 63 -13.20 2.16 7.25
N ASP A 64 -14.48 1.82 7.51
CA ASP A 64 -15.43 1.47 6.46
C ASP A 64 -15.75 2.66 5.55
N GLU A 65 -15.86 3.85 6.14
CA GLU A 65 -16.11 5.10 5.40
C GLU A 65 -14.92 5.45 4.49
N VAL A 66 -13.70 5.36 5.02
CA VAL A 66 -12.47 5.60 4.25
C VAL A 66 -12.29 4.57 3.15
N LEU A 67 -12.61 3.30 3.43
CA LEU A 67 -12.53 2.22 2.43
C LEU A 67 -13.53 2.45 1.29
N ALA A 68 -14.78 2.81 1.62
CA ALA A 68 -15.82 3.09 0.63
C ALA A 68 -15.46 4.29 -0.27
N ASP A 69 -14.93 5.37 0.32
CA ASP A 69 -14.48 6.54 -0.43
C ASP A 69 -13.30 6.23 -1.36
N ARG A 70 -12.30 5.48 -0.88
CA ARG A 70 -11.17 5.03 -1.71
C ARG A 70 -11.64 4.14 -2.86
N LYS A 71 -12.56 3.21 -2.61
CA LYS A 71 -13.18 2.37 -3.64
C LYS A 71 -13.83 3.21 -4.73
N ARG A 72 -14.63 4.23 -4.33
CA ARG A 72 -15.29 5.15 -5.25
C ARG A 72 -14.28 5.92 -6.12
N LYS A 73 -13.26 6.49 -5.53
CA LYS A 73 -12.19 7.22 -6.24
C LYS A 73 -11.38 6.30 -7.17
N TYR A 74 -11.09 5.08 -6.70
CA TYR A 74 -10.44 4.06 -7.52
C TYR A 74 -11.26 3.75 -8.79
N GLN A 75 -12.56 3.60 -8.63
CA GLN A 75 -13.47 3.35 -9.75
C GLN A 75 -13.56 4.55 -10.69
N LEU A 76 -13.58 5.77 -10.16
CA LEU A 76 -13.57 7.01 -10.95
C LEU A 76 -12.32 7.10 -11.84
N TYR A 77 -11.12 6.86 -11.28
CA TYR A 77 -9.90 6.75 -12.05
C TYR A 77 -10.00 5.71 -13.17
N LYS A 78 -10.42 4.50 -12.80
CA LYS A 78 -10.52 3.38 -13.74
C LYS A 78 -11.49 3.67 -14.87
N GLU A 79 -12.63 4.29 -14.59
CA GLU A 79 -13.62 4.66 -15.60
C GLU A 79 -13.07 5.68 -16.60
N LYS A 80 -12.36 6.68 -16.12
CA LYS A 80 -11.82 7.74 -16.97
C LYS A 80 -10.63 7.27 -17.82
N LEU A 81 -9.73 6.49 -17.23
CA LEU A 81 -8.47 6.08 -17.85
C LEU A 81 -8.60 4.83 -18.73
N ARG A 82 -9.62 3.99 -18.54
CA ARG A 82 -9.80 2.73 -19.31
C ARG A 82 -10.02 2.90 -20.82
N LYS A 83 -10.28 4.12 -21.27
CA LYS A 83 -10.51 4.42 -22.69
C LYS A 83 -9.21 4.55 -23.48
N ASP A 84 -8.09 4.75 -22.80
CA ASP A 84 -6.76 4.81 -23.39
C ASP A 84 -6.19 3.40 -23.50
N SER A 85 -5.90 2.96 -24.72
CA SER A 85 -5.36 1.63 -25.02
C SER A 85 -3.89 1.46 -24.61
N GLY A 86 -3.17 2.56 -24.39
CA GLY A 86 -1.78 2.57 -23.87
C GLY A 86 -1.67 2.33 -22.36
N LEU A 87 -2.82 2.28 -21.65
CA LEU A 87 -2.89 2.11 -20.23
C LEU A 87 -3.44 0.73 -19.86
N SER A 88 -2.85 0.11 -18.83
CA SER A 88 -3.36 -1.14 -18.27
C SER A 88 -3.43 -1.09 -16.75
N PHE A 89 -4.25 -1.97 -16.18
CA PHE A 89 -4.60 -1.96 -14.76
C PHE A 89 -4.30 -3.31 -14.13
N GLN A 90 -3.89 -3.28 -12.87
CA GLN A 90 -3.81 -4.49 -12.09
C GLN A 90 -5.20 -5.09 -11.90
N GLU A 91 -5.35 -6.35 -12.26
CA GLU A 91 -6.58 -7.12 -12.03
C GLU A 91 -6.51 -7.83 -10.68
N ASN A 92 -7.55 -7.65 -9.87
CA ASN A 92 -7.75 -8.45 -8.68
C ASN A 92 -8.65 -9.64 -9.03
N LYS A 93 -8.07 -10.85 -9.06
CA LYS A 93 -8.78 -12.09 -9.44
C LYS A 93 -9.40 -12.81 -8.24
N VAL A 94 -9.02 -12.47 -7.02
CA VAL A 94 -9.44 -13.17 -5.80
C VAL A 94 -9.72 -12.16 -4.69
N GLY A 95 -10.89 -12.27 -4.09
CA GLY A 95 -11.29 -11.43 -2.96
C GLY A 95 -11.57 -9.97 -3.30
N GLU A 96 -11.76 -9.15 -2.29
CA GLU A 96 -11.98 -7.70 -2.42
C GLU A 96 -10.70 -6.92 -2.10
N GLY A 97 -10.39 -5.91 -2.89
CA GLY A 97 -9.23 -5.05 -2.68
C GLY A 97 -9.45 -4.05 -1.53
N ASN A 98 -8.37 -3.66 -0.87
CA ASN A 98 -8.41 -2.61 0.16
C ASN A 98 -8.19 -1.19 -0.40
N TYR A 99 -8.03 -1.04 -1.71
CA TYR A 99 -7.86 0.24 -2.40
C TYR A 99 -6.77 1.15 -1.79
N SER A 100 -5.68 0.53 -1.31
CA SER A 100 -4.55 1.27 -0.71
C SER A 100 -3.77 2.09 -1.73
N TYR A 101 -3.69 1.59 -2.97
CA TYR A 101 -3.00 2.22 -4.09
C TYR A 101 -3.85 2.15 -5.35
N PHE A 102 -3.60 3.08 -6.28
CA PHE A 102 -4.09 3.00 -7.65
C PHE A 102 -2.90 2.84 -8.60
N PRO A 103 -2.45 1.59 -8.87
CA PRO A 103 -1.38 1.32 -9.81
C PRO A 103 -1.89 1.44 -11.24
N LEU A 104 -1.19 2.24 -12.05
CA LEU A 104 -1.41 2.42 -13.47
C LEU A 104 -0.17 1.98 -14.22
N ILE A 105 -0.32 1.13 -15.23
CA ILE A 105 0.77 0.60 -16.03
C ILE A 105 0.70 1.23 -17.40
N PHE A 106 1.78 1.88 -17.82
CA PHE A 106 1.95 2.54 -19.11
C PHE A 106 2.47 1.55 -20.13
N GLU A 107 2.32 1.87 -21.43
CA GLU A 107 2.86 1.08 -22.54
C GLU A 107 4.38 1.03 -22.55
N SER A 108 5.05 2.10 -22.07
CA SER A 108 6.51 2.17 -21.97
C SER A 108 6.99 3.01 -20.79
N GLU A 109 8.29 2.91 -20.44
CA GLU A 109 8.92 3.73 -19.42
C GLU A 109 9.01 5.20 -19.85
N GLU A 110 9.25 5.46 -21.14
CA GLU A 110 9.32 6.81 -21.70
C GLU A 110 7.99 7.53 -21.51
N LYS A 111 6.87 6.85 -21.79
CA LYS A 111 5.53 7.43 -21.60
C LYS A 111 5.23 7.68 -20.12
N LEU A 112 5.63 6.77 -19.23
CA LEU A 112 5.52 6.98 -17.80
C LEU A 112 6.28 8.23 -17.36
N LEU A 113 7.54 8.40 -17.78
CA LEU A 113 8.38 9.53 -17.38
C LEU A 113 7.85 10.87 -17.92
N GLU A 114 7.31 10.88 -19.13
CA GLU A 114 6.62 12.06 -19.69
C GLU A 114 5.44 12.48 -18.82
N VAL A 115 4.57 11.53 -18.48
CA VAL A 115 3.37 11.78 -17.64
C VAL A 115 3.75 12.15 -16.22
N GLU A 116 4.72 11.46 -15.61
CA GLU A 116 5.24 11.78 -14.29
C GLU A 116 5.75 13.23 -14.23
N LYS A 117 6.47 13.69 -15.26
CA LYS A 117 6.94 15.06 -15.35
C LYS A 117 5.77 16.05 -15.39
N ARG A 118 4.76 15.84 -16.24
CA ARG A 118 3.57 16.72 -16.33
C ARG A 118 2.80 16.80 -15.01
N LEU A 119 2.65 15.67 -14.32
CA LEU A 119 2.02 15.61 -13.01
C LEU A 119 2.82 16.43 -11.97
N ASN A 120 4.15 16.24 -11.95
CA ASN A 120 5.03 16.96 -11.03
C ASN A 120 5.01 18.50 -11.29
N GLU A 121 4.98 18.94 -12.54
CA GLU A 121 4.82 20.34 -12.92
C GLU A 121 3.49 20.95 -12.42
N SER A 122 2.47 20.11 -12.24
CA SER A 122 1.17 20.48 -11.64
C SER A 122 1.10 20.25 -10.12
N ASN A 123 2.25 20.05 -9.44
CA ASN A 123 2.35 19.73 -8.01
C ASN A 123 1.58 18.45 -7.59
N ILE A 124 1.44 17.50 -8.49
CA ILE A 124 0.89 16.18 -8.24
C ILE A 124 2.05 15.19 -8.21
N LEU A 125 2.29 14.57 -7.05
CA LEU A 125 3.46 13.73 -6.80
C LEU A 125 3.05 12.23 -6.78
N PRO A 126 2.98 11.57 -7.92
CA PRO A 126 2.74 10.12 -7.99
C PRO A 126 3.95 9.36 -7.47
N ARG A 127 3.83 8.04 -7.32
CA ARG A 127 4.93 7.22 -6.81
C ARG A 127 5.18 6.00 -7.69
N ARG A 128 6.45 5.76 -8.01
CA ARG A 128 6.89 4.53 -8.69
C ARG A 128 7.02 3.40 -7.64
N TYR A 129 5.92 2.75 -7.30
CA TYR A 129 5.89 1.65 -6.34
C TYR A 129 5.80 0.28 -7.05
N PHE A 130 6.90 -0.49 -7.13
CA PHE A 130 8.23 -0.14 -6.63
C PHE A 130 9.23 -0.21 -7.78
N TYR A 131 10.11 0.74 -7.84
CA TYR A 131 11.17 0.80 -8.83
C TYR A 131 12.52 1.05 -8.14
N PRO A 132 13.59 0.33 -8.54
CA PRO A 132 13.57 -0.81 -9.45
C PRO A 132 12.99 -2.08 -8.81
N SER A 133 12.83 -3.16 -9.59
CA SER A 133 12.39 -4.46 -9.06
C SER A 133 13.35 -4.98 -8.00
N ILE A 134 12.84 -5.54 -6.88
CA ILE A 134 13.64 -5.91 -5.69
C ILE A 134 14.77 -6.92 -6.01
N ASN A 135 14.51 -7.85 -6.94
CA ASN A 135 15.52 -8.83 -7.36
C ASN A 135 16.77 -8.20 -8.00
N THR A 136 16.71 -6.92 -8.39
CA THR A 136 17.84 -6.18 -8.96
C THR A 136 18.72 -5.50 -7.90
N TYR A 137 18.41 -5.61 -6.61
CA TYR A 137 19.21 -5.07 -5.50
C TYR A 137 20.40 -5.97 -5.17
N THR A 138 21.29 -6.17 -6.13
CA THR A 138 22.41 -7.15 -6.09
C THR A 138 23.41 -6.94 -4.96
N LYS A 139 23.33 -5.82 -4.25
CA LYS A 139 24.15 -5.58 -3.04
C LYS A 139 23.59 -6.28 -1.79
N VAL A 140 22.33 -6.73 -1.82
CA VAL A 140 21.64 -7.32 -0.66
C VAL A 140 20.92 -8.63 -0.98
N VAL A 141 20.71 -8.94 -2.26
CA VAL A 141 20.09 -10.19 -2.70
C VAL A 141 20.84 -10.77 -3.89
N ASP A 142 20.91 -12.09 -3.98
CA ASP A 142 21.36 -12.77 -5.19
C ASP A 142 20.31 -12.59 -6.29
N TYR A 143 20.78 -12.12 -7.44
CA TYR A 143 19.88 -11.89 -8.58
C TYR A 143 19.17 -13.18 -9.01
N GLN A 144 17.86 -13.11 -9.04
CA GLN A 144 16.99 -14.13 -9.63
C GLN A 144 16.11 -13.44 -10.69
N PRO A 145 16.05 -13.96 -11.94
CA PRO A 145 15.28 -13.31 -12.99
C PRO A 145 13.78 -13.32 -12.68
N THR A 146 13.17 -12.16 -12.69
CA THR A 146 11.71 -11.98 -12.55
C THR A 146 11.20 -11.07 -13.67
N PRO A 147 11.16 -11.56 -14.92
CA PRO A 147 11.00 -10.71 -16.11
C PRO A 147 9.72 -9.87 -16.09
N ILE A 148 8.61 -10.39 -15.56
CA ILE A 148 7.36 -9.63 -15.44
C ILE A 148 7.51 -8.49 -14.43
N SER A 149 8.09 -8.75 -13.25
CA SER A 149 8.31 -7.73 -12.23
C SER A 149 9.29 -6.66 -12.71
N GLU A 150 10.34 -7.06 -13.39
CA GLU A 150 11.36 -6.16 -13.94
C GLU A 150 10.79 -5.27 -15.04
N ASP A 151 9.94 -5.80 -15.91
CA ASP A 151 9.23 -5.02 -16.93
C ASP A 151 8.22 -4.06 -16.30
N VAL A 152 7.29 -4.57 -15.49
CA VAL A 152 6.23 -3.76 -14.88
C VAL A 152 6.80 -2.68 -13.98
N SER A 153 7.86 -2.94 -13.22
CA SER A 153 8.46 -1.94 -12.33
C SER A 153 8.94 -0.68 -13.06
N LYS A 154 9.35 -0.79 -14.32
CA LYS A 154 9.80 0.35 -15.14
C LYS A 154 8.64 1.26 -15.55
N ARG A 155 7.45 0.73 -15.70
CA ARG A 155 6.32 1.43 -16.31
C ARG A 155 5.05 1.48 -15.45
N ILE A 156 5.18 1.21 -14.13
CA ILE A 156 4.10 1.35 -13.16
C ILE A 156 4.21 2.66 -12.38
N LEU A 157 3.09 3.36 -12.24
CA LEU A 157 2.97 4.58 -11.48
C LEU A 157 1.73 4.52 -10.57
N CYS A 158 1.89 4.69 -9.28
CA CYS A 158 0.79 4.76 -8.34
C CYS A 158 0.29 6.21 -8.25
N LEU A 159 -0.96 6.43 -8.66
CA LEU A 159 -1.60 7.73 -8.59
C LEU A 159 -2.02 8.07 -7.15
N PRO A 160 -2.17 9.36 -6.80
CA PRO A 160 -2.66 9.78 -5.49
C PRO A 160 -4.02 9.17 -5.18
N LEU A 161 -4.15 8.55 -4.00
CA LEU A 161 -5.41 7.96 -3.52
C LEU A 161 -5.45 8.07 -1.99
N TYR A 162 -6.18 9.06 -1.47
CA TYR A 162 -6.30 9.33 -0.04
C TYR A 162 -7.65 9.96 0.30
N TRP A 163 -8.00 9.99 1.59
CA TRP A 163 -9.31 10.42 2.09
C TRP A 163 -9.74 11.80 1.62
N THR A 164 -8.87 12.80 1.70
CA THR A 164 -9.21 14.20 1.36
C THR A 164 -9.01 14.54 -0.12
N LEU A 165 -8.69 13.55 -0.98
CA LEU A 165 -8.59 13.76 -2.42
C LEU A 165 -9.99 14.02 -3.00
N THR A 166 -10.18 15.17 -3.67
CA THR A 166 -11.49 15.51 -4.26
C THR A 166 -11.67 14.88 -5.64
N ASP A 167 -12.92 14.78 -6.10
CA ASP A 167 -13.23 14.23 -7.43
C ASP A 167 -12.70 15.16 -8.54
N GLU A 168 -12.72 16.48 -8.29
CA GLU A 168 -12.15 17.47 -9.22
C GLU A 168 -10.64 17.22 -9.40
N LYS A 169 -9.93 16.92 -8.30
CA LYS A 169 -8.49 16.61 -8.39
C LYS A 169 -8.23 15.27 -9.08
N VAL A 170 -9.09 14.27 -8.90
CA VAL A 170 -9.04 13.01 -9.67
C VAL A 170 -9.23 13.31 -11.16
N ASN A 171 -10.18 14.17 -11.52
CA ASN A 171 -10.44 14.57 -12.90
C ASN A 171 -9.22 15.27 -13.51
N GLU A 172 -8.65 16.26 -12.83
CA GLU A 172 -7.44 16.96 -13.24
C GLU A 172 -6.27 16.01 -13.48
N ILE A 173 -6.05 15.05 -12.57
CA ILE A 173 -5.01 14.02 -12.72
C ILE A 173 -5.25 13.20 -13.99
N CYS A 174 -6.49 12.77 -14.25
CA CYS A 174 -6.82 12.01 -15.45
C CYS A 174 -6.61 12.82 -16.73
N GLU A 175 -6.99 14.09 -16.75
CA GLU A 175 -6.80 15.00 -17.89
C GLU A 175 -5.30 15.18 -18.22
N ILE A 176 -4.46 15.35 -17.20
CA ILE A 176 -3.00 15.44 -17.39
C ILE A 176 -2.43 14.13 -17.97
N ILE A 177 -2.96 12.97 -17.56
CA ILE A 177 -2.48 11.67 -18.04
C ILE A 177 -2.87 11.45 -19.51
N LEU A 178 -4.08 11.82 -19.86
CA LEU A 178 -4.63 11.60 -21.21
C LEU A 178 -4.11 12.60 -22.26
N GLY A 179 -3.53 13.73 -21.86
CA GLY A 179 -2.87 14.70 -22.74
C GLY A 179 -3.61 15.86 -23.16
#